data_3bd559b029c94c0b590f8a5b0ce0b6d4
#
_entry.id   3bd559b029c94c0b590f8a5b0ce0b6d4
#
_cell.length_a   1.000
_cell.length_b   1.000
_cell.length_c   1.000
_cell.angle_alpha   90.00
_cell.angle_beta   90.00
_cell.angle_gamma   90.00
#
_symmetry.space_group_name_H-M   'P 1'
#
loop_
_entity.id
_entity.type
_entity.pdbx_description
1 polymer ?
#
loop_
_entity_poly.entity_id
_entity_poly.type
_entity_poly.pdbx_seq_one_letter_code
_entity_poly.pdbx_strand_id
1 'polypeptide(L)'
;MRRFAWVLVLLLLLAAWEAYVQLRDVPEYLLPAPSQIAQALWDDRSTLASQALVTLKEMLLGFAAAVAMGFVAAVLLHLVPWLRGAVQPILIASQSVPVVAIAPILVIYLGFGLAPKVLIVALVCFFPITVNTLDGLERVDPEYRRMLRTLDATRWQVFRRVELPWSLPGLFAGGRIAASYSAVAAVFAEYAGGQSGLVDSMRDGFDTPLVGAAIVVLALMSLALYGAVTLAERVALPWARGR
;
A
#
# COMPACT_ATOMS: atom_id res chain seq x y z
N MET A 1 -6.88 4.66 30.44
CA MET A 1 -5.79 3.69 30.48
C MET A 1 -5.68 2.78 29.23
N ARG A 2 -6.77 2.28 28.64
CA ARG A 2 -6.70 1.39 27.43
C ARG A 2 -6.11 2.02 26.16
N ARG A 3 -6.14 3.34 26.00
CA ARG A 3 -5.66 4.03 24.78
C ARG A 3 -4.14 4.05 24.59
N PHE A 4 -3.36 3.84 25.63
CA PHE A 4 -1.89 3.85 25.56
C PHE A 4 -1.26 2.48 25.82
N ALA A 5 -2.06 1.43 26.01
CA ALA A 5 -1.55 0.09 26.28
C ALA A 5 -0.65 -0.43 25.14
N TRP A 6 -0.99 -0.12 23.88
CA TRP A 6 -0.18 -0.51 22.72
C TRP A 6 1.21 0.15 22.71
N VAL A 7 1.32 1.42 23.17
CA VAL A 7 2.61 2.11 23.29
C VAL A 7 3.48 1.42 24.33
N LEU A 8 2.90 1.06 25.48
CA LEU A 8 3.62 0.36 26.53
C LEU A 8 4.13 -1.00 26.04
N VAL A 9 3.29 -1.76 25.30
CA VAL A 9 3.69 -3.04 24.71
C VAL A 9 4.83 -2.84 23.71
N LEU A 10 4.75 -1.84 22.84
CA LEU A 10 5.82 -1.53 21.89
C LEU A 10 7.13 -1.18 22.58
N LEU A 11 7.09 -0.33 23.61
CA LEU A 11 8.26 0.04 24.38
C LEU A 11 8.88 -1.16 25.14
N LEU A 12 8.04 -2.03 25.70
CA LEU A 12 8.51 -3.26 26.35
C LEU A 12 9.17 -4.22 25.35
N LEU A 13 8.62 -4.36 24.13
CA LEU A 13 9.21 -5.18 23.07
C LEU A 13 10.56 -4.61 22.62
N LEU A 14 10.66 -3.29 22.42
CA LEU A 14 11.93 -2.65 22.06
C LEU A 14 12.97 -2.77 23.17
N ALA A 15 12.57 -2.59 24.44
CA ALA A 15 13.46 -2.77 25.58
C ALA A 15 13.93 -4.22 25.75
N ALA A 16 13.04 -5.19 25.53
CA ALA A 16 13.37 -6.61 25.56
C ALA A 16 14.34 -6.98 24.41
N TRP A 17 14.14 -6.44 23.21
CA TRP A 17 15.06 -6.64 22.09
C TRP A 17 16.44 -6.03 22.39
N GLU A 18 16.50 -4.79 22.84
CA GLU A 18 17.75 -4.13 23.23
C GLU A 18 18.48 -4.94 24.31
N ALA A 19 17.78 -5.34 25.38
CA ALA A 19 18.36 -6.14 26.48
C ALA A 19 18.85 -7.50 25.96
N TYR A 20 18.11 -8.16 25.06
CA TYR A 20 18.52 -9.44 24.50
C TYR A 20 19.84 -9.33 23.73
N VAL A 21 19.97 -8.32 22.86
CA VAL A 21 21.17 -8.11 22.03
C VAL A 21 22.37 -7.81 22.93
N GLN A 22 22.22 -6.92 23.92
CA GLN A 22 23.30 -6.52 24.81
C GLN A 22 23.72 -7.63 25.79
N LEU A 23 22.76 -8.36 26.37
CA LEU A 23 23.08 -9.42 27.38
C LEU A 23 23.66 -10.68 26.72
N ARG A 24 23.40 -10.91 25.44
CA ARG A 24 23.90 -12.08 24.71
C ARG A 24 25.10 -11.76 23.83
N ASP A 25 25.60 -10.53 23.87
CA ASP A 25 26.69 -10.04 22.99
C ASP A 25 26.48 -10.45 21.53
N VAL A 26 25.20 -10.28 21.04
CA VAL A 26 24.85 -10.68 19.67
C VAL A 26 25.58 -9.76 18.69
N PRO A 27 26.36 -10.33 17.75
CA PRO A 27 27.06 -9.52 16.76
C PRO A 27 26.10 -8.66 15.93
N GLU A 28 26.46 -7.41 15.73
CA GLU A 28 25.63 -6.40 15.04
C GLU A 28 25.24 -6.82 13.61
N TYR A 29 26.09 -7.58 12.91
CA TYR A 29 25.79 -8.11 11.58
C TYR A 29 24.72 -9.21 11.58
N LEU A 30 24.41 -9.82 12.72
CA LEU A 30 23.33 -10.79 12.85
C LEU A 30 22.02 -10.13 13.25
N LEU A 31 22.06 -9.27 14.27
CA LEU A 31 20.87 -8.58 14.76
C LEU A 31 21.30 -7.26 15.44
N PRO A 32 21.14 -6.10 14.77
CA PRO A 32 21.47 -4.82 15.37
C PRO A 32 20.51 -4.50 16.53
N ALA A 33 21.03 -3.84 17.55
CA ALA A 33 20.20 -3.32 18.63
C ALA A 33 19.35 -2.11 18.17
N PRO A 34 18.16 -1.87 18.73
CA PRO A 34 17.38 -0.65 18.47
C PRO A 34 18.18 0.64 18.62
N SER A 35 19.11 0.72 19.57
CA SER A 35 20.01 1.86 19.76
C SER A 35 20.97 2.07 18.57
N GLN A 36 21.53 0.99 18.01
CA GLN A 36 22.39 1.04 16.83
C GLN A 36 21.62 1.45 15.57
N ILE A 37 20.37 0.98 15.40
CA ILE A 37 19.48 1.41 14.33
C ILE A 37 19.16 2.92 14.46
N ALA A 38 18.89 3.39 15.67
CA ALA A 38 18.64 4.81 15.93
C ALA A 38 19.87 5.67 15.64
N GLN A 39 21.06 5.18 15.96
CA GLN A 39 22.33 5.84 15.64
C GLN A 39 22.53 5.90 14.11
N ALA A 40 22.36 4.80 13.38
CA ALA A 40 22.44 4.77 11.91
C ALA A 40 21.43 5.71 11.25
N LEU A 41 20.18 5.81 11.78
CA LEU A 41 19.19 6.80 11.34
C LEU A 41 19.69 8.24 11.46
N TRP A 42 20.48 8.54 12.48
CA TRP A 42 21.02 9.88 12.69
C TRP A 42 22.26 10.16 11.86
N ASP A 43 23.19 9.24 11.84
CA ASP A 43 24.48 9.38 11.16
C ASP A 43 24.32 9.40 9.64
N ASP A 44 23.48 8.51 9.10
CA ASP A 44 23.23 8.39 7.66
C ASP A 44 21.97 9.13 7.18
N ARG A 45 21.43 10.07 7.97
CA ARG A 45 20.18 10.77 7.67
C ARG A 45 20.15 11.45 6.30
N SER A 46 21.27 11.95 5.80
CA SER A 46 21.34 12.61 4.49
C SER A 46 21.17 11.60 3.34
N THR A 47 21.84 10.46 3.44
CA THR A 47 21.75 9.37 2.46
C THR A 47 20.36 8.75 2.51
N LEU A 48 19.89 8.40 3.70
CA LEU A 48 18.54 7.85 3.89
C LEU A 48 17.44 8.79 3.37
N ALA A 49 17.55 10.09 3.63
CA ALA A 49 16.57 11.07 3.13
C ALA A 49 16.57 11.17 1.60
N SER A 50 17.75 11.19 0.97
CA SER A 50 17.87 11.26 -0.49
C SER A 50 17.29 10.00 -1.16
N GLN A 51 17.59 8.83 -0.64
CA GLN A 51 17.07 7.55 -1.14
C GLN A 51 15.58 7.38 -0.83
N ALA A 52 15.13 7.81 0.35
CA ALA A 52 13.71 7.82 0.71
C ALA A 52 12.85 8.66 -0.25
N LEU A 53 13.37 9.79 -0.74
CA LEU A 53 12.65 10.60 -1.74
C LEU A 53 12.47 9.86 -3.07
N VAL A 54 13.45 9.06 -3.49
CA VAL A 54 13.33 8.22 -4.69
C VAL A 54 12.24 7.16 -4.49
N THR A 55 12.33 6.39 -3.40
CA THR A 55 11.33 5.37 -3.05
C THR A 55 9.93 5.98 -2.87
N LEU A 56 9.83 7.15 -2.23
CA LEU A 56 8.55 7.86 -2.05
C LEU A 56 7.91 8.22 -3.38
N LYS A 57 8.70 8.69 -4.33
CA LYS A 57 8.21 8.99 -5.68
C LYS A 57 7.66 7.74 -6.38
N GLU A 58 8.35 6.61 -6.26
CA GLU A 58 7.91 5.33 -6.81
C GLU A 58 6.60 4.84 -6.17
N MET A 59 6.53 4.92 -4.84
CA MET A 59 5.33 4.58 -4.06
C MET A 59 4.13 5.46 -4.46
N LEU A 60 4.30 6.78 -4.50
CA LEU A 60 3.20 7.72 -4.80
C LEU A 60 2.70 7.56 -6.23
N LEU A 61 3.59 7.45 -7.21
CA LEU A 61 3.20 7.28 -8.60
C LEU A 61 2.53 5.93 -8.85
N GLY A 62 3.08 4.85 -8.28
CA GLY A 62 2.48 3.52 -8.39
C GLY A 62 1.12 3.44 -7.68
N PHE A 63 1.02 4.01 -6.49
CA PHE A 63 -0.24 4.09 -5.75
C PHE A 63 -1.30 4.91 -6.50
N ALA A 64 -0.95 6.08 -7.04
CA ALA A 64 -1.87 6.90 -7.82
C ALA A 64 -2.35 6.17 -9.09
N ALA A 65 -1.43 5.50 -9.81
CA ALA A 65 -1.78 4.67 -10.95
C ALA A 65 -2.72 3.52 -10.55
N ALA A 66 -2.46 2.85 -9.42
CA ALA A 66 -3.31 1.80 -8.88
C ALA A 66 -4.72 2.30 -8.53
N VAL A 67 -4.83 3.48 -7.91
CA VAL A 67 -6.12 4.10 -7.59
C VAL A 67 -6.91 4.38 -8.87
N ALA A 68 -6.28 4.98 -9.87
CA ALA A 68 -6.94 5.30 -11.12
C ALA A 68 -7.40 4.03 -11.87
N MET A 69 -6.49 3.08 -12.08
CA MET A 69 -6.79 1.83 -12.78
C MET A 69 -7.77 0.95 -12.01
N GLY A 70 -7.59 0.82 -10.69
CA GLY A 70 -8.44 0.00 -9.84
C GLY A 70 -9.87 0.53 -9.75
N PHE A 71 -10.02 1.85 -9.64
CA PHE A 71 -11.33 2.49 -9.68
C PHE A 71 -12.03 2.27 -11.02
N VAL A 72 -11.34 2.51 -12.14
CA VAL A 72 -11.89 2.30 -13.49
C VAL A 72 -12.27 0.83 -13.69
N ALA A 73 -11.40 -0.10 -13.30
CA ALA A 73 -11.68 -1.53 -13.38
C ALA A 73 -12.92 -1.92 -12.57
N ALA A 74 -13.04 -1.46 -11.32
CA ALA A 74 -14.20 -1.74 -10.48
C ALA A 74 -15.51 -1.22 -11.10
N VAL A 75 -15.50 0.01 -11.64
CA VAL A 75 -16.65 0.59 -12.33
C VAL A 75 -17.03 -0.20 -13.58
N LEU A 76 -16.06 -0.58 -14.40
CA LEU A 76 -16.29 -1.39 -15.60
C LEU A 76 -16.89 -2.76 -15.25
N LEU A 77 -16.32 -3.45 -14.25
CA LEU A 77 -16.82 -4.75 -13.80
C LEU A 77 -18.25 -4.65 -13.21
N HIS A 78 -18.57 -3.54 -12.54
CA HIS A 78 -19.92 -3.30 -12.03
C HIS A 78 -20.95 -3.02 -13.13
N LEU A 79 -20.59 -2.20 -14.11
CA LEU A 79 -21.50 -1.81 -15.19
C LEU A 79 -21.71 -2.93 -16.23
N VAL A 80 -20.76 -3.87 -16.34
CA VAL A 80 -20.74 -4.92 -17.36
C VAL A 80 -20.70 -6.31 -16.70
N PRO A 81 -21.86 -6.89 -16.31
CA PRO A 81 -21.93 -8.13 -15.53
C PRO A 81 -21.24 -9.36 -16.14
N TRP A 82 -21.26 -9.49 -17.49
CA TRP A 82 -20.58 -10.59 -18.16
C TRP A 82 -19.05 -10.48 -18.01
N LEU A 83 -18.51 -9.25 -18.08
CA LEU A 83 -17.08 -8.99 -17.89
C LEU A 83 -16.65 -9.35 -16.47
N ARG A 84 -17.52 -9.03 -15.50
CA ARG A 84 -17.27 -9.42 -14.10
C ARG A 84 -17.12 -10.93 -13.95
N GLY A 85 -18.07 -11.71 -14.49
CA GLY A 85 -18.02 -13.18 -14.42
C GLY A 85 -16.74 -13.77 -15.02
N ALA A 86 -16.22 -13.14 -16.09
CA ALA A 86 -14.99 -13.57 -16.74
C ALA A 86 -13.71 -13.09 -16.03
N VAL A 87 -13.66 -11.84 -15.56
CA VAL A 87 -12.44 -11.19 -15.06
C VAL A 87 -12.23 -11.42 -13.56
N GLN A 88 -13.29 -11.49 -12.75
CA GLN A 88 -13.16 -11.66 -11.30
C GLN A 88 -12.39 -12.92 -10.89
N PRO A 89 -12.60 -14.10 -11.48
CA PRO A 89 -11.78 -15.30 -11.20
C PRO A 89 -10.30 -15.07 -11.55
N ILE A 90 -10.01 -14.36 -12.65
CA ILE A 90 -8.65 -14.04 -13.09
C ILE A 90 -7.98 -13.09 -12.10
N LEU A 91 -8.70 -12.07 -11.61
CA LEU A 91 -8.20 -11.16 -10.58
C LEU A 91 -7.83 -11.90 -9.29
N ILE A 92 -8.67 -12.84 -8.86
CA ILE A 92 -8.37 -13.65 -7.67
C ILE A 92 -7.15 -14.55 -7.94
N ALA A 93 -7.11 -15.23 -9.08
CA ALA A 93 -5.98 -16.10 -9.45
C ALA A 93 -4.67 -15.31 -9.57
N SER A 94 -4.71 -14.06 -10.05
CA SER A 94 -3.51 -13.22 -10.17
C SER A 94 -2.81 -12.96 -8.84
N GLN A 95 -3.53 -13.02 -7.71
CA GLN A 95 -2.96 -12.87 -6.38
C GLN A 95 -2.07 -14.07 -5.96
N SER A 96 -2.24 -15.21 -6.61
CA SER A 96 -1.39 -16.38 -6.38
C SER A 96 -0.04 -16.27 -7.06
N VAL A 97 0.13 -15.32 -7.98
CA VAL A 97 1.40 -15.10 -8.67
C VAL A 97 2.28 -14.15 -7.84
N PRO A 98 3.46 -14.60 -7.41
CA PRO A 98 4.37 -13.75 -6.64
C PRO A 98 4.86 -12.58 -7.49
N VAL A 99 4.52 -11.35 -7.11
CA VAL A 99 4.96 -10.14 -7.83
C VAL A 99 6.48 -10.05 -7.93
N VAL A 100 7.19 -10.58 -6.93
CA VAL A 100 8.65 -10.69 -6.92
C VAL A 100 9.17 -11.45 -8.15
N ALA A 101 8.45 -12.49 -8.60
CA ALA A 101 8.84 -13.27 -9.78
C ALA A 101 8.58 -12.51 -11.10
N ILE A 102 7.61 -11.59 -11.11
CA ILE A 102 7.29 -10.77 -12.29
C ILE A 102 8.25 -9.59 -12.42
N ALA A 103 8.77 -9.07 -11.31
CA ALA A 103 9.57 -7.86 -11.29
C ALA A 103 10.81 -7.90 -12.24
N PRO A 104 11.65 -8.95 -12.27
CA PRO A 104 12.75 -9.04 -13.22
C PRO A 104 12.29 -9.05 -14.69
N ILE A 105 11.15 -9.67 -14.97
CA ILE A 105 10.58 -9.74 -16.32
C ILE A 105 10.19 -8.34 -16.79
N LEU A 106 9.56 -7.56 -15.94
CA LEU A 106 9.19 -6.17 -16.24
C LEU A 106 10.42 -5.31 -16.51
N VAL A 107 11.52 -5.51 -15.77
CA VAL A 107 12.76 -4.79 -15.99
C VAL A 107 13.39 -5.17 -17.34
N ILE A 108 13.33 -6.44 -17.76
CA ILE A 108 13.84 -6.88 -19.06
C ILE A 108 13.08 -6.21 -20.21
N TYR A 109 11.74 -6.09 -20.10
CA TYR A 109 10.91 -5.52 -21.16
C TYR A 109 10.87 -3.99 -21.16
N LEU A 110 10.85 -3.35 -19.99
CA LEU A 110 10.70 -1.89 -19.85
C LEU A 110 12.04 -1.18 -19.64
N GLY A 111 13.13 -1.92 -19.47
CA GLY A 111 14.42 -1.37 -19.10
C GLY A 111 14.53 -1.01 -17.63
N PHE A 112 15.72 -0.55 -17.24
CA PHE A 112 15.97 -0.03 -15.90
C PHE A 112 15.38 1.38 -15.76
N GLY A 113 14.89 1.72 -14.57
CA GLY A 113 14.41 3.08 -14.27
C GLY A 113 13.08 3.10 -13.51
N LEU A 114 12.37 4.22 -13.62
CA LEU A 114 11.16 4.48 -12.87
C LEU A 114 9.95 3.65 -13.35
N ALA A 115 9.83 3.41 -14.66
CA ALA A 115 8.65 2.79 -15.25
C ALA A 115 8.33 1.38 -14.70
N PRO A 116 9.27 0.40 -14.71
CA PRO A 116 9.00 -0.91 -14.13
C PRO A 116 8.68 -0.83 -12.63
N LYS A 117 9.35 0.04 -11.88
CA LYS A 117 9.14 0.20 -10.44
C LYS A 117 7.73 0.71 -10.13
N VAL A 118 7.29 1.76 -10.81
CA VAL A 118 5.92 2.28 -10.71
C VAL A 118 4.89 1.22 -11.08
N LEU A 119 5.14 0.43 -12.13
CA LEU A 119 4.22 -0.63 -12.56
C LEU A 119 4.12 -1.75 -11.51
N ILE A 120 5.23 -2.16 -10.88
CA ILE A 120 5.23 -3.18 -9.82
C ILE A 120 4.40 -2.70 -8.63
N VAL A 121 4.63 -1.48 -8.15
CA VAL A 121 3.83 -0.89 -7.06
C VAL A 121 2.37 -0.80 -7.46
N ALA A 122 2.08 -0.37 -8.69
CA ALA A 122 0.71 -0.28 -9.20
C ALA A 122 0.01 -1.64 -9.23
N LEU A 123 0.67 -2.70 -9.68
CA LEU A 123 0.12 -4.06 -9.72
C LEU A 123 -0.25 -4.58 -8.32
N VAL A 124 0.64 -4.38 -7.33
CA VAL A 124 0.37 -4.82 -5.95
C VAL A 124 -0.80 -4.05 -5.34
N CYS A 125 -0.86 -2.74 -5.56
CA CYS A 125 -1.88 -1.88 -5.00
C CYS A 125 -3.23 -1.97 -5.74
N PHE A 126 -3.24 -2.39 -7.00
CA PHE A 126 -4.42 -2.44 -7.87
C PHE A 126 -5.53 -3.33 -7.32
N PHE A 127 -5.18 -4.55 -6.90
CA PHE A 127 -6.17 -5.55 -6.50
C PHE A 127 -7.00 -5.11 -5.28
N PRO A 128 -6.40 -4.73 -4.13
CA PRO A 128 -7.19 -4.33 -2.97
C PRO A 128 -8.08 -3.12 -3.26
N ILE A 129 -7.63 -2.19 -4.12
CA ILE A 129 -8.42 -1.05 -4.53
C ILE A 129 -9.61 -1.49 -5.39
N THR A 130 -9.37 -2.34 -6.40
CA THR A 130 -10.41 -2.82 -7.31
C THR A 130 -11.50 -3.58 -6.57
N VAL A 131 -11.11 -4.56 -5.75
CA VAL A 131 -12.06 -5.43 -5.06
C VAL A 131 -12.88 -4.66 -4.04
N ASN A 132 -12.24 -3.86 -3.18
CA ASN A 132 -12.98 -3.09 -2.17
C ASN A 132 -13.89 -2.02 -2.79
N THR A 133 -13.50 -1.43 -3.92
CA THR A 133 -14.36 -0.49 -4.66
C THR A 133 -15.55 -1.20 -5.28
N LEU A 134 -15.34 -2.37 -5.89
CA LEU A 134 -16.40 -3.18 -6.49
C LEU A 134 -17.40 -3.63 -5.42
N ASP A 135 -16.91 -4.13 -4.28
CA ASP A 135 -17.75 -4.49 -3.14
C ASP A 135 -18.56 -3.29 -2.64
N GLY A 136 -17.95 -2.10 -2.62
CA GLY A 136 -18.64 -0.86 -2.27
C GLY A 136 -19.79 -0.52 -3.21
N LEU A 137 -19.59 -0.67 -4.53
CA LEU A 137 -20.61 -0.48 -5.56
C LEU A 137 -21.81 -1.43 -5.41
N GLU A 138 -21.56 -2.62 -4.86
CA GLU A 138 -22.56 -3.68 -4.70
C GLU A 138 -23.35 -3.63 -3.39
N ARG A 139 -22.85 -2.91 -2.40
CA ARG A 139 -23.48 -2.78 -1.08
C ARG A 139 -24.84 -2.08 -1.09
N VAL A 140 -25.21 -1.42 -2.18
CA VAL A 140 -26.53 -0.78 -2.30
C VAL A 140 -27.60 -1.88 -2.35
N ASP A 141 -28.57 -1.80 -1.43
CA ASP A 141 -29.67 -2.73 -1.32
C ASP A 141 -30.42 -2.88 -2.66
N PRO A 142 -30.61 -4.11 -3.15
CA PRO A 142 -31.39 -4.37 -4.37
C PRO A 142 -32.83 -3.83 -4.32
N GLU A 143 -33.44 -3.78 -3.14
CA GLU A 143 -34.79 -3.21 -2.95
C GLU A 143 -34.78 -1.71 -3.16
N TYR A 144 -33.76 -1.03 -2.65
CA TYR A 144 -33.60 0.41 -2.86
C TYR A 144 -33.39 0.73 -4.35
N ARG A 145 -32.60 -0.09 -5.08
CA ARG A 145 -32.46 0.04 -6.53
C ARG A 145 -33.78 -0.17 -7.26
N ARG A 146 -34.61 -1.14 -6.83
CA ARG A 146 -35.94 -1.39 -7.41
C ARG A 146 -36.87 -0.21 -7.17
N MET A 147 -36.92 0.30 -5.97
CA MET A 147 -37.73 1.48 -5.61
C MET A 147 -37.36 2.70 -6.49
N LEU A 148 -36.07 2.97 -6.70
CA LEU A 148 -35.65 4.07 -7.57
C LEU A 148 -36.09 3.89 -9.02
N ARG A 149 -36.15 2.66 -9.52
CA ARG A 149 -36.67 2.34 -10.88
C ARG A 149 -38.18 2.58 -10.99
N THR A 150 -38.94 2.33 -9.94
CA THR A 150 -40.38 2.65 -9.92
C THR A 150 -40.65 4.16 -9.95
N LEU A 151 -39.64 4.97 -9.63
CA LEU A 151 -39.66 6.43 -9.75
C LEU A 151 -39.04 6.93 -11.07
N ASP A 152 -39.00 6.07 -12.11
CA ASP A 152 -38.45 6.34 -13.44
C ASP A 152 -36.95 6.77 -13.45
N ALA A 153 -36.18 6.40 -12.41
CA ALA A 153 -34.75 6.65 -12.39
C ALA A 153 -34.02 5.76 -13.41
N THR A 154 -33.28 6.39 -14.33
CA THR A 154 -32.44 5.67 -15.29
C THR A 154 -31.28 4.95 -14.60
N ARG A 155 -30.75 3.89 -15.24
CA ARG A 155 -29.60 3.13 -14.70
C ARG A 155 -28.39 4.04 -14.41
N TRP A 156 -28.14 5.04 -15.27
CA TRP A 156 -27.07 6.01 -15.09
C TRP A 156 -27.31 6.95 -13.90
N GLN A 157 -28.55 7.35 -13.65
CA GLN A 157 -28.91 8.18 -12.50
C GLN A 157 -28.72 7.41 -11.19
N VAL A 158 -29.15 6.14 -11.15
CA VAL A 158 -28.93 5.26 -9.98
C VAL A 158 -27.43 5.08 -9.72
N PHE A 159 -26.65 4.75 -10.78
CA PHE A 159 -25.21 4.61 -10.65
C PHE A 159 -24.55 5.89 -10.09
N ARG A 160 -24.75 7.03 -10.76
CA ARG A 160 -24.04 8.28 -10.44
C ARG A 160 -24.44 8.87 -9.08
N ARG A 161 -25.73 8.78 -8.71
CA ARG A 161 -26.27 9.45 -7.52
C ARG A 161 -26.29 8.55 -6.27
N VAL A 162 -26.25 7.25 -6.45
CA VAL A 162 -26.37 6.29 -5.35
C VAL A 162 -25.18 5.35 -5.29
N GLU A 163 -24.97 4.50 -6.29
CA GLU A 163 -23.95 3.44 -6.23
C GLU A 163 -22.53 4.01 -6.13
N LEU A 164 -22.21 5.02 -6.95
CA LEU A 164 -20.89 5.65 -6.96
C LEU A 164 -20.54 6.34 -5.62
N PRO A 165 -21.36 7.19 -5.01
CA PRO A 165 -21.09 7.72 -3.67
C PRO A 165 -20.98 6.64 -2.59
N TRP A 166 -21.78 5.57 -2.70
CA TRP A 166 -21.71 4.45 -1.75
C TRP A 166 -20.45 3.59 -1.90
N SER A 167 -19.80 3.62 -3.05
CA SER A 167 -18.53 2.90 -3.27
C SER A 167 -17.32 3.61 -2.66
N LEU A 168 -17.39 4.92 -2.44
CA LEU A 168 -16.23 5.70 -1.97
C LEU A 168 -15.63 5.20 -0.64
N PRO A 169 -16.39 4.82 0.40
CA PRO A 169 -15.81 4.18 1.57
C PRO A 169 -15.02 2.90 1.25
N GLY A 170 -15.49 2.11 0.27
CA GLY A 170 -14.81 0.93 -0.25
C GLY A 170 -13.49 1.30 -0.93
N LEU A 171 -13.49 2.33 -1.78
CA LEU A 171 -12.28 2.85 -2.42
C LEU A 171 -11.22 3.25 -1.39
N PHE A 172 -11.61 4.00 -0.36
CA PHE A 172 -10.68 4.40 0.71
C PHE A 172 -10.23 3.20 1.57
N ALA A 173 -11.09 2.23 1.81
CA ALA A 173 -10.72 1.00 2.51
C ALA A 173 -9.66 0.22 1.72
N GLY A 174 -9.88 0.00 0.41
CA GLY A 174 -8.90 -0.60 -0.49
C GLY A 174 -7.61 0.22 -0.57
N GLY A 175 -7.73 1.55 -0.62
CA GLY A 175 -6.60 2.47 -0.61
C GLY A 175 -5.73 2.38 0.64
N ARG A 176 -6.33 2.22 1.83
CA ARG A 176 -5.57 2.00 3.09
C ARG A 176 -4.80 0.68 3.07
N ILE A 177 -5.42 -0.38 2.57
CA ILE A 177 -4.75 -1.68 2.42
C ILE A 177 -3.59 -1.55 1.43
N ALA A 178 -3.83 -0.94 0.26
CA ALA A 178 -2.82 -0.70 -0.76
C ALA A 178 -1.66 0.17 -0.23
N ALA A 179 -1.94 1.22 0.55
CA ALA A 179 -0.91 2.05 1.17
C ALA A 179 0.02 1.25 2.08
N SER A 180 -0.53 0.28 2.83
CA SER A 180 0.27 -0.60 3.69
C SER A 180 1.19 -1.53 2.89
N TYR A 181 0.80 -1.95 1.69
CA TYR A 181 1.60 -2.81 0.82
C TYR A 181 2.56 -2.04 -0.10
N SER A 182 2.36 -0.75 -0.30
CA SER A 182 3.12 0.05 -1.28
C SER A 182 4.62 0.09 -1.00
N ALA A 183 5.04 0.17 0.27
CA ALA A 183 6.45 0.15 0.64
C ALA A 183 7.11 -1.21 0.32
N VAL A 184 6.41 -2.31 0.66
CA VAL A 184 6.89 -3.66 0.34
C VAL A 184 7.02 -3.85 -1.17
N ALA A 185 6.05 -3.36 -1.95
CA ALA A 185 6.09 -3.40 -3.40
C ALA A 185 7.25 -2.57 -3.98
N ALA A 186 7.53 -1.38 -3.41
CA ALA A 186 8.66 -0.54 -3.81
C ALA A 186 10.00 -1.24 -3.55
N VAL A 187 10.16 -1.86 -2.38
CA VAL A 187 11.36 -2.66 -2.06
C VAL A 187 11.58 -3.75 -3.11
N PHE A 188 10.57 -4.52 -3.47
CA PHE A 188 10.70 -5.56 -4.51
C PHE A 188 11.02 -4.98 -5.87
N ALA A 189 10.46 -3.83 -6.21
CA ALA A 189 10.73 -3.14 -7.46
C ALA A 189 12.19 -2.66 -7.54
N GLU A 190 12.71 -2.12 -6.45
CA GLU A 190 14.09 -1.67 -6.33
C GLU A 190 15.07 -2.86 -6.35
N TYR A 191 14.76 -3.98 -5.71
CA TYR A 191 15.57 -5.20 -5.78
C TYR A 191 15.71 -5.74 -7.20
N ALA A 192 14.64 -5.69 -7.98
CA ALA A 192 14.64 -6.24 -9.33
C ALA A 192 15.32 -5.33 -10.37
N GLY A 193 15.18 -4.03 -10.24
CA GLY A 193 15.58 -3.09 -11.30
C GLY A 193 16.23 -1.80 -10.80
N GLY A 194 16.62 -1.71 -9.53
CA GLY A 194 17.12 -0.48 -8.96
C GLY A 194 18.64 -0.41 -8.83
N GLN A 195 19.17 0.76 -9.20
CA GLN A 195 20.47 1.27 -8.77
C GLN A 195 20.24 2.55 -7.93
N SER A 196 19.06 2.68 -7.32
CA SER A 196 18.67 3.85 -6.52
C SER A 196 17.43 3.53 -5.70
N GLY A 197 17.28 4.21 -4.57
CA GLY A 197 16.22 4.01 -3.60
C GLY A 197 16.75 3.42 -2.30
N LEU A 198 15.86 3.22 -1.31
CA LEU A 198 16.29 2.73 0.01
C LEU A 198 16.94 1.35 -0.01
N VAL A 199 16.61 0.52 -0.99
CA VAL A 199 17.24 -0.80 -1.17
C VAL A 199 18.70 -0.67 -1.60
N ASP A 200 19.08 0.37 -2.30
CA ASP A 200 20.49 0.63 -2.67
C ASP A 200 21.34 0.81 -1.42
N SER A 201 20.86 1.58 -0.44
CA SER A 201 21.51 1.71 0.86
C SER A 201 21.64 0.38 1.63
N MET A 202 20.77 -0.60 1.34
CA MET A 202 20.81 -1.94 1.94
C MET A 202 21.79 -2.88 1.22
N ARG A 203 22.17 -2.59 -0.04
CA ARG A 203 23.06 -3.44 -0.87
C ARG A 203 24.53 -3.21 -0.59
N ASP A 204 24.92 -1.98 -0.27
CA ASP A 204 26.31 -1.57 -0.21
C ASP A 204 27.08 -2.10 1.00
N GLY A 205 26.46 -2.95 1.80
CA GLY A 205 27.25 -3.49 2.85
C GLY A 205 26.53 -4.38 3.83
N PHE A 206 27.37 -5.06 4.46
CA PHE A 206 27.14 -5.79 5.70
C PHE A 206 26.81 -4.85 6.90
N ASP A 207 26.35 -3.59 6.62
CA ASP A 207 25.90 -2.62 7.60
C ASP A 207 24.45 -2.89 7.97
N THR A 208 24.23 -3.87 8.82
CA THR A 208 22.92 -4.30 9.26
C THR A 208 22.16 -3.21 10.02
N PRO A 209 22.78 -2.33 10.85
CA PRO A 209 22.13 -1.15 11.40
C PRO A 209 21.53 -0.21 10.35
N LEU A 210 22.25 0.04 9.25
CA LEU A 210 21.74 0.87 8.14
C LEU A 210 20.54 0.21 7.43
N VAL A 211 20.59 -1.10 7.23
CA VAL A 211 19.44 -1.88 6.74
C VAL A 211 18.24 -1.72 7.67
N GLY A 212 18.45 -1.85 8.98
CA GLY A 212 17.42 -1.62 9.99
C GLY A 212 16.85 -0.21 9.93
N ALA A 213 17.70 0.80 9.76
CA ALA A 213 17.31 2.21 9.61
C ALA A 213 16.46 2.42 8.35
N ALA A 214 16.84 1.85 7.21
CA ALA A 214 16.07 1.92 5.97
C ALA A 214 14.68 1.25 6.11
N ILE A 215 14.59 0.10 6.81
CA ILE A 215 13.30 -0.55 7.12
C ILE A 215 12.40 0.36 7.97
N VAL A 216 12.95 1.04 8.97
CA VAL A 216 12.19 2.00 9.79
C VAL A 216 11.66 3.15 8.93
N VAL A 217 12.49 3.71 8.04
CA VAL A 217 12.06 4.77 7.10
C VAL A 217 10.94 4.29 6.21
N LEU A 218 11.05 3.09 5.62
CA LEU A 218 9.99 2.48 4.79
C LEU A 218 8.69 2.29 5.56
N ALA A 219 8.76 1.82 6.81
CA ALA A 219 7.59 1.67 7.66
C ALA A 219 6.92 3.02 7.96
N LEU A 220 7.70 4.06 8.24
CA LEU A 220 7.18 5.41 8.46
C LEU A 220 6.54 5.99 7.19
N MET A 221 7.13 5.79 6.01
CA MET A 221 6.56 6.21 4.73
C MET A 221 5.23 5.53 4.44
N SER A 222 5.15 4.21 4.66
CA SER A 222 3.91 3.44 4.51
C SER A 222 2.82 3.93 5.47
N LEU A 223 3.19 4.17 6.73
CA LEU A 223 2.29 4.68 7.75
C LEU A 223 1.81 6.11 7.45
N ALA A 224 2.69 6.95 6.91
CA ALA A 224 2.35 8.30 6.47
C ALA A 224 1.36 8.26 5.29
N LEU A 225 1.58 7.39 4.31
CA LEU A 225 0.65 7.23 3.18
C LEU A 225 -0.71 6.69 3.66
N TYR A 226 -0.73 5.68 4.54
CA TYR A 226 -1.94 5.19 5.19
C TYR A 226 -2.69 6.31 5.92
N GLY A 227 -1.96 7.12 6.69
CA GLY A 227 -2.51 8.27 7.40
C GLY A 227 -3.08 9.32 6.44
N ALA A 228 -2.38 9.61 5.34
CA ALA A 228 -2.84 10.53 4.30
C ALA A 228 -4.15 10.05 3.64
N VAL A 229 -4.24 8.76 3.29
CA VAL A 229 -5.47 8.17 2.76
C VAL A 229 -6.61 8.24 3.77
N THR A 230 -6.33 7.96 5.05
CA THR A 230 -7.33 8.06 6.13
C THR A 230 -7.79 9.50 6.34
N LEU A 231 -6.89 10.47 6.26
CA LEU A 231 -7.23 11.88 6.36
C LEU A 231 -8.06 12.33 5.16
N ALA A 232 -7.67 11.94 3.95
CA ALA A 232 -8.42 12.22 2.73
C ALA A 232 -9.85 11.66 2.80
N GLU A 233 -10.03 10.43 3.30
CA GLU A 233 -11.35 9.85 3.55
C GLU A 233 -12.17 10.71 4.51
N ARG A 234 -11.58 11.13 5.63
CA ARG A 234 -12.26 11.95 6.63
C ARG A 234 -12.73 13.30 6.07
N VAL A 235 -11.98 13.89 5.17
CA VAL A 235 -12.31 15.17 4.54
C VAL A 235 -13.34 14.97 3.43
N ALA A 236 -13.16 13.95 2.60
CA ALA A 236 -14.02 13.69 1.44
C ALA A 236 -15.39 13.09 1.82
N LEU A 237 -15.46 12.32 2.92
CA LEU A 237 -16.66 11.55 3.31
C LEU A 237 -17.16 11.91 4.73
N PRO A 238 -17.50 13.18 5.02
CA PRO A 238 -18.00 13.56 6.35
C PRO A 238 -19.31 12.86 6.71
N TRP A 239 -20.09 12.48 5.71
CA TRP A 239 -21.39 11.79 5.85
C TRP A 239 -21.27 10.28 6.16
N ALA A 240 -20.12 9.66 5.93
CA ALA A 240 -19.90 8.23 6.19
C ALA A 240 -19.49 7.93 7.66
N ARG A 241 -19.28 8.95 8.48
CA ARG A 241 -18.77 8.83 9.87
C ARG A 241 -19.76 8.27 10.89
N GLY A 242 -21.02 8.11 10.54
CA GLY A 242 -22.10 7.70 11.46
C GLY A 242 -22.64 6.29 11.28
N ARG A 243 -21.94 5.46 10.51
CA ARG A 243 -22.40 4.09 10.19
C ARG A 243 -21.42 3.03 10.66
#